data_50824a8271efd626911af4c2be708e6e
#
_entry.id   50824a8271efd626911af4c2be708e6e
#
_cell.length_a   1.000
_cell.length_b   1.000
_cell.length_c   1.000
_cell.angle_alpha   90.00
_cell.angle_beta   90.00
_cell.angle_gamma   90.00
#
_symmetry.space_group_name_H-M   'P 1'
#
loop_
_entity.id
_entity.type
_entity.pdbx_description
1 polymer ?
#
loop_
_entity_poly.entity_id
_entity_poly.type
_entity_poly.pdbx_seq_one_letter_code
_entity_poly.pdbx_strand_id
1 'polypeptide(L)'
;MKIAVSACLLGHNCKYSGGNNRSQKVLDYIEGHEVIPVCPEVTGGLSTPRVPVELKNDRAVNRDGEDVTEFFQRGVKLTMEKLAGQNIDLAILQPRSPSCGCKQIYDGTFSKTLIDGKGMFAQALAETGIPMLDGDDVPEK
;
A
#
# COMPACT_ATOMS: atom_id res chain seq x y z
N MET A 1 16.71 -11.71 0.79
CA MET A 1 15.64 -11.43 -0.18
C MET A 1 15.62 -9.95 -0.52
N LYS A 2 15.00 -9.61 -1.63
CA LYS A 2 14.70 -8.23 -1.99
C LYS A 2 13.22 -8.00 -1.75
N ILE A 3 12.88 -7.09 -0.82
CA ILE A 3 11.52 -6.93 -0.31
C ILE A 3 11.02 -5.51 -0.58
N ALA A 4 9.87 -5.39 -1.25
CA ALA A 4 9.17 -4.12 -1.37
C ALA A 4 8.30 -3.95 -0.11
N VAL A 5 8.38 -2.80 0.55
CA VAL A 5 7.67 -2.57 1.82
C VAL A 5 6.92 -1.24 1.74
N SER A 6 5.66 -1.24 2.15
CA SER A 6 4.91 0.02 2.29
C SER A 6 5.71 0.96 3.19
N ALA A 7 6.05 2.13 2.68
CA ALA A 7 6.98 3.05 3.34
C ALA A 7 6.51 3.48 4.73
N CYS A 8 5.19 3.59 4.94
CA CYS A 8 4.65 3.95 6.26
C CYS A 8 4.97 2.90 7.33
N LEU A 9 5.12 1.63 6.95
CA LEU A 9 5.49 0.56 7.90
C LEU A 9 6.93 0.70 8.39
N LEU A 10 7.75 1.42 7.65
CA LEU A 10 9.15 1.68 7.98
C LEU A 10 9.32 2.94 8.84
N GLY A 11 8.24 3.68 9.06
CA GLY A 11 8.27 4.92 9.83
C GLY A 11 8.30 6.18 8.97
N HIS A 12 8.13 6.07 7.64
CA HIS A 12 8.01 7.25 6.80
C HIS A 12 6.65 7.92 7.04
N ASN A 13 6.65 9.24 7.18
CA ASN A 13 5.44 10.02 7.45
C ASN A 13 4.65 10.28 6.17
N CYS A 14 4.24 9.21 5.49
CA CYS A 14 3.54 9.27 4.20
C CYS A 14 2.09 8.80 4.26
N LYS A 15 1.60 8.50 5.44
CA LYS A 15 0.21 8.13 5.68
C LYS A 15 -0.69 9.36 5.49
N TYR A 16 -1.98 9.15 5.23
CA TYR A 16 -2.91 10.24 4.93
C TYR A 16 -2.95 11.33 6.03
N SER A 17 -2.76 10.96 7.28
CA SER A 17 -2.78 11.90 8.41
C SER A 17 -1.49 12.69 8.58
N GLY A 18 -0.45 12.39 7.79
CA GLY A 18 0.88 12.95 7.97
C GLY A 18 1.75 12.18 8.95
N GLY A 19 1.24 11.09 9.50
CA GLY A 19 1.97 10.19 10.39
C GLY A 19 2.51 8.98 9.66
N ASN A 20 2.75 7.91 10.43
CA ASN A 20 3.25 6.65 9.90
C ASN A 20 2.58 5.48 10.60
N ASN A 21 2.85 4.29 10.09
CA ASN A 21 2.38 3.03 10.66
C ASN A 21 3.58 2.15 11.02
N ARG A 22 4.63 2.74 11.56
CA ARG A 22 5.87 2.03 11.88
C ARG A 22 5.58 0.74 12.64
N SER A 23 6.08 -0.37 12.12
CA SER A 23 5.88 -1.69 12.69
C SER A 23 7.20 -2.30 13.08
N GLN A 24 7.43 -2.47 14.37
CA GLN A 24 8.65 -3.11 14.84
C GLN A 24 8.76 -4.55 14.34
N LYS A 25 7.63 -5.24 14.27
CA LYS A 25 7.54 -6.61 13.75
C LYS A 25 8.06 -6.70 12.31
N VAL A 26 7.63 -5.75 11.46
CA VAL A 26 8.09 -5.67 10.07
C VAL A 26 9.59 -5.33 10.03
N LEU A 27 10.02 -4.35 10.81
CA LEU A 27 11.43 -3.94 10.85
C LEU A 27 12.34 -5.09 11.27
N ASP A 28 11.93 -5.89 12.25
CA ASP A 28 12.68 -7.05 12.69
C ASP A 28 12.77 -8.12 11.60
N TYR A 29 11.65 -8.35 10.89
CA TYR A 29 11.59 -9.36 9.84
C TYR A 29 12.51 -9.02 8.65
N ILE A 30 12.55 -7.74 8.25
CA ILE A 30 13.32 -7.32 7.07
C ILE A 30 14.80 -7.09 7.35
N GLU A 31 15.22 -7.16 8.60
CA GLU A 31 16.62 -6.95 8.95
C GLU A 31 17.51 -7.94 8.20
N GLY A 32 18.56 -7.44 7.57
CA GLY A 32 19.47 -8.24 6.76
C GLY A 32 19.03 -8.46 5.32
N HIS A 33 17.86 -7.96 4.94
CA HIS A 33 17.36 -8.04 3.56
C HIS A 33 17.49 -6.70 2.86
N GLU A 34 17.48 -6.73 1.54
CA GLU A 34 17.43 -5.50 0.74
C GLU A 34 15.98 -5.01 0.70
N VAL A 35 15.75 -3.74 1.02
CA VAL A 35 14.39 -3.18 1.17
C VAL A 35 14.20 -2.04 0.19
N ILE A 36 13.06 -2.05 -0.51
CA ILE A 36 12.63 -0.96 -1.39
C ILE A 36 11.34 -0.39 -0.80
N PRO A 37 11.38 0.83 -0.24
CA PRO A 37 10.15 1.46 0.28
C PRO A 37 9.27 1.92 -0.87
N VAL A 38 7.96 1.76 -0.72
CA VAL A 38 6.99 2.20 -1.72
C VAL A 38 5.81 2.90 -1.05
N CYS A 39 5.31 3.94 -1.69
CA CYS A 39 4.06 4.61 -1.31
C CYS A 39 3.36 5.07 -2.60
N PRO A 40 2.50 4.22 -3.18
CA PRO A 40 1.86 4.54 -4.45
C PRO A 40 1.04 5.83 -4.42
N GLU A 41 0.42 6.17 -3.29
CA GLU A 41 -0.40 7.37 -3.17
C GLU A 41 0.44 8.65 -3.30
N VAL A 42 1.55 8.72 -2.58
CA VAL A 42 2.47 9.86 -2.67
C VAL A 42 3.14 9.89 -4.04
N THR A 43 3.57 8.74 -4.53
CA THR A 43 4.20 8.62 -5.85
C THR A 43 3.27 9.11 -6.96
N GLY A 44 1.96 8.89 -6.79
CA GLY A 44 0.93 9.33 -7.74
C GLY A 44 0.61 10.83 -7.66
N GLY A 45 1.16 11.54 -6.71
CA GLY A 45 1.00 12.99 -6.58
C GLY A 45 0.06 13.45 -5.49
N LEU A 46 -0.45 12.55 -4.65
CA LEU A 46 -1.28 12.94 -3.52
C LEU A 46 -0.43 13.59 -2.43
N SER A 47 -0.96 14.65 -1.84
CA SER A 47 -0.25 15.37 -0.77
C SER A 47 -0.30 14.57 0.55
N THR A 48 0.60 14.92 1.46
CA THR A 48 0.60 14.43 2.83
C THR A 48 0.62 15.64 3.77
N PRO A 49 -0.36 15.86 4.64
CA PRO A 49 -1.57 15.03 4.83
C PRO A 49 -2.58 15.16 3.69
N ARG A 50 -3.54 14.26 3.68
CA ARG A 50 -4.61 14.23 2.66
C ARG A 50 -5.88 13.63 3.24
N VAL A 51 -6.99 13.85 2.53
CA VAL A 51 -8.28 13.28 2.92
C VAL A 51 -8.23 11.76 2.73
N PRO A 52 -8.76 10.96 3.68
CA PRO A 52 -8.81 9.50 3.52
C PRO A 52 -9.57 9.08 2.28
N VAL A 53 -9.12 7.98 1.66
CA VAL A 53 -9.66 7.43 0.41
C VAL A 53 -10.11 6.00 0.66
N GLU A 54 -11.21 5.61 0.02
CA GLU A 54 -11.65 4.22 -0.04
C GLU A 54 -11.95 3.85 -1.50
N LEU A 55 -11.86 2.56 -1.81
CA LEU A 55 -12.23 2.07 -3.13
C LEU A 55 -13.72 1.77 -3.18
N LYS A 56 -14.39 2.27 -4.21
CA LYS A 56 -15.81 2.01 -4.47
C LYS A 56 -15.97 1.69 -5.95
N ASN A 57 -16.39 0.48 -6.27
CA ASN A 57 -16.55 0.00 -7.65
C ASN A 57 -15.29 0.27 -8.49
N ASP A 58 -14.12 -0.08 -7.94
CA ASP A 58 -12.80 0.10 -8.58
C ASP A 58 -12.41 1.57 -8.82
N ARG A 59 -13.12 2.52 -8.18
CA ARG A 59 -12.76 3.94 -8.20
C ARG A 59 -12.24 4.34 -6.82
N ALA A 60 -11.20 5.14 -6.80
CA ALA A 60 -10.66 5.71 -5.56
C ALA A 60 -11.36 7.03 -5.28
N VAL A 61 -12.14 7.08 -4.21
CA VAL A 61 -12.95 8.25 -3.86
C VAL A 61 -12.58 8.68 -2.44
N ASN A 62 -12.33 9.98 -2.23
CA ASN A 62 -12.03 10.48 -0.90
C ASN A 62 -13.30 10.74 -0.10
N ARG A 63 -13.13 11.01 1.21
CA ARG A 63 -14.27 11.26 2.11
C ARG A 63 -15.14 12.43 1.65
N ASP A 64 -14.54 13.40 0.97
CA ASP A 64 -15.28 14.59 0.46
C ASP A 64 -16.01 14.30 -0.85
N GLY A 65 -15.99 13.06 -1.34
CA GLY A 65 -16.68 12.65 -2.56
C GLY A 65 -15.89 12.90 -3.83
N GLU A 66 -14.66 13.34 -3.75
CA GLU A 66 -13.82 13.57 -4.92
C GLU A 66 -13.21 12.27 -5.44
N ASP A 67 -13.26 12.07 -6.75
CA ASP A 67 -12.65 10.92 -7.41
C ASP A 67 -11.16 11.21 -7.62
N VAL A 68 -10.31 10.42 -6.98
CA VAL A 68 -8.85 10.55 -7.05
C VAL A 68 -8.21 9.35 -7.75
N THR A 69 -8.99 8.62 -8.54
CA THR A 69 -8.53 7.40 -9.22
C THR A 69 -7.29 7.64 -10.09
N GLU A 70 -7.22 8.79 -10.78
CA GLU A 70 -6.06 9.08 -11.63
C GLU A 70 -4.75 9.13 -10.85
N PHE A 71 -4.78 9.67 -9.62
CA PHE A 71 -3.60 9.69 -8.75
C PHE A 71 -3.18 8.27 -8.37
N PHE A 72 -4.15 7.44 -8.03
CA PHE A 72 -3.90 6.04 -7.69
C PHE A 72 -3.34 5.26 -8.88
N GLN A 73 -3.94 5.42 -10.05
CA GLN A 73 -3.48 4.74 -11.28
C GLN A 73 -2.06 5.17 -11.63
N ARG A 74 -1.76 6.47 -11.56
CA ARG A 74 -0.42 7.00 -11.80
C ARG A 74 0.58 6.44 -10.81
N GLY A 75 0.21 6.43 -9.53
CA GLY A 75 1.07 5.92 -8.46
C GLY A 75 1.39 4.44 -8.60
N VAL A 76 0.40 3.64 -8.96
CA VAL A 76 0.57 2.21 -9.22
C VAL A 76 1.52 2.02 -10.42
N LYS A 77 1.26 2.72 -11.51
CA LYS A 77 2.10 2.62 -12.72
C LYS A 77 3.56 2.97 -12.42
N LEU A 78 3.79 4.11 -11.78
CA LEU A 78 5.16 4.58 -11.49
C LEU A 78 5.85 3.65 -10.49
N THR A 79 5.13 3.14 -9.51
CA THR A 79 5.69 2.21 -8.54
C THR A 79 6.05 0.88 -9.20
N MET A 80 5.17 0.36 -10.05
CA MET A 80 5.45 -0.87 -10.79
C MET A 80 6.66 -0.70 -11.73
N GLU A 81 6.80 0.44 -12.37
CA GLU A 81 7.98 0.75 -13.20
C GLU A 81 9.26 0.76 -12.36
N LYS A 82 9.20 1.35 -11.17
CA LYS A 82 10.33 1.37 -10.23
C LYS A 82 10.75 -0.04 -9.84
N LEU A 83 9.81 -0.94 -9.65
CA LEU A 83 10.08 -2.32 -9.24
C LEU A 83 10.45 -3.24 -10.42
N ALA A 84 10.12 -2.85 -11.65
CA ALA A 84 10.38 -3.68 -12.83
C ALA A 84 11.87 -3.99 -12.96
N GLY A 85 12.19 -5.26 -13.20
CA GLY A 85 13.58 -5.70 -13.37
C GLY A 85 14.38 -5.82 -12.09
N GLN A 86 13.79 -5.55 -10.92
CA GLN A 86 14.50 -5.61 -9.65
C GLN A 86 14.43 -6.97 -8.95
N ASN A 87 13.71 -7.94 -9.51
CA ASN A 87 13.60 -9.29 -8.96
C ASN A 87 13.09 -9.28 -7.51
N ILE A 88 11.94 -8.66 -7.30
CA ILE A 88 11.31 -8.57 -5.97
C ILE A 88 10.86 -9.97 -5.54
N ASP A 89 11.31 -10.40 -4.36
CA ASP A 89 10.97 -11.72 -3.81
C ASP A 89 9.68 -11.70 -3.00
N LEU A 90 9.34 -10.56 -2.39
CA LEU A 90 8.22 -10.44 -1.47
C LEU A 90 7.80 -8.98 -1.36
N ALA A 91 6.51 -8.73 -1.17
CA ALA A 91 6.01 -7.41 -0.83
C ALA A 91 5.32 -7.48 0.54
N ILE A 92 5.67 -6.57 1.44
CA ILE A 92 5.01 -6.42 2.75
C ILE A 92 4.25 -5.11 2.74
N LEU A 93 2.94 -5.19 2.89
CA LEU A 93 2.04 -4.10 2.55
C LEU A 93 1.20 -3.65 3.74
N GLN A 94 0.88 -2.36 3.78
CA GLN A 94 0.03 -1.78 4.82
C GLN A 94 -1.37 -2.41 4.76
N PRO A 95 -1.86 -2.97 5.88
CA PRO A 95 -3.20 -3.55 5.94
C PRO A 95 -4.30 -2.54 5.63
N ARG A 96 -5.34 -3.00 4.95
CA ARG A 96 -6.60 -2.27 4.73
C ARG A 96 -6.46 -0.97 3.92
N SER A 97 -5.29 -0.72 3.35
CA SER A 97 -5.04 0.47 2.54
C SER A 97 -5.72 0.35 1.17
N PRO A 98 -6.30 1.44 0.63
CA PRO A 98 -6.89 1.42 -0.71
C PRO A 98 -5.86 1.21 -1.81
N SER A 99 -4.58 1.41 -1.54
CA SER A 99 -3.49 1.10 -2.48
C SER A 99 -2.81 -0.21 -2.14
N CYS A 100 -2.44 -0.42 -0.89
CA CYS A 100 -1.55 -1.52 -0.46
C CYS A 100 -2.26 -2.71 0.18
N GLY A 101 -3.52 -2.59 0.62
CA GLY A 101 -4.20 -3.70 1.30
C GLY A 101 -4.25 -4.96 0.43
N CYS A 102 -3.75 -6.08 0.94
CA CYS A 102 -3.70 -7.32 0.15
C CYS A 102 -4.70 -8.39 0.57
N LYS A 103 -5.42 -8.17 1.66
CA LYS A 103 -6.44 -9.12 2.16
C LYS A 103 -7.82 -8.48 2.22
N GLN A 104 -7.92 -7.34 2.87
CA GLN A 104 -9.17 -6.62 3.09
C GLN A 104 -8.98 -5.14 2.81
N ILE A 105 -10.05 -4.50 2.40
CA ILE A 105 -10.11 -3.06 2.19
C ILE A 105 -11.44 -2.55 2.75
N TYR A 106 -11.56 -1.25 2.93
CA TYR A 106 -12.83 -0.64 3.28
C TYR A 106 -13.75 -0.58 2.06
N ASP A 107 -15.06 -0.67 2.29
CA ASP A 107 -16.05 -0.89 1.22
C ASP A 107 -16.46 0.36 0.42
N GLY A 108 -15.90 1.50 0.73
CA GLY A 108 -16.20 2.75 0.02
C GLY A 108 -17.29 3.61 0.67
N THR A 109 -17.88 3.16 1.78
CA THR A 109 -18.96 3.91 2.46
C THR A 109 -18.47 4.81 3.58
N PHE A 110 -17.19 4.74 3.92
CA PHE A 110 -16.59 5.45 5.07
C PHE A 110 -17.28 5.13 6.40
N SER A 111 -17.78 3.90 6.52
CA SER A 111 -18.47 3.40 7.71
C SER A 111 -17.63 2.43 8.54
N LYS A 112 -16.33 2.30 8.23
CA LYS A 112 -15.41 1.34 8.84
C LYS A 112 -15.79 -0.11 8.56
N THR A 113 -16.46 -0.35 7.44
CA THR A 113 -16.88 -1.70 7.01
C THR A 113 -15.81 -2.28 6.10
N LEU A 114 -15.27 -3.43 6.48
CA LEU A 114 -14.25 -4.14 5.70
C LEU A 114 -14.89 -5.20 4.80
N ILE A 115 -14.31 -5.35 3.61
CA ILE A 115 -14.66 -6.40 2.68
C ILE A 115 -13.38 -7.11 2.23
N ASP A 116 -13.51 -8.34 1.78
CA ASP A 116 -12.40 -9.05 1.15
C ASP A 116 -12.08 -8.36 -0.17
N GLY A 117 -10.82 -8.07 -0.38
CA GLY A 117 -10.39 -7.39 -1.60
C GLY A 117 -8.97 -6.86 -1.48
N LYS A 118 -8.50 -6.26 -2.57
CA LYS A 118 -7.15 -5.71 -2.65
C LYS A 118 -7.19 -4.26 -3.08
N GLY A 119 -6.28 -3.46 -2.52
CA GLY A 119 -6.00 -2.12 -3.01
C GLY A 119 -5.42 -2.16 -4.42
N MET A 120 -5.39 -1.02 -5.10
CA MET A 120 -4.99 -0.97 -6.51
C MET A 120 -3.57 -1.46 -6.77
N PHE A 121 -2.63 -1.10 -5.90
CA PHE A 121 -1.24 -1.55 -6.05
C PHE A 121 -1.12 -3.06 -5.78
N ALA A 122 -1.80 -3.56 -4.75
CA ALA A 122 -1.80 -4.98 -4.45
C ALA A 122 -2.39 -5.80 -5.60
N GLN A 123 -3.43 -5.30 -6.28
CA GLN A 123 -3.98 -5.94 -7.47
C GLN A 123 -2.93 -6.06 -8.58
N ALA A 124 -2.18 -4.99 -8.83
CA ALA A 124 -1.13 -4.98 -9.85
C ALA A 124 0.00 -5.97 -9.50
N LEU A 125 0.40 -6.03 -8.24
CA LEU A 125 1.41 -6.99 -7.78
C LEU A 125 0.93 -8.43 -7.94
N ALA A 126 -0.35 -8.70 -7.64
CA ALA A 126 -0.92 -10.04 -7.79
C ALA A 126 -0.83 -10.53 -9.23
N GLU A 127 -1.00 -9.64 -10.20
CA GLU A 127 -0.89 -9.97 -11.62
C GLU A 127 0.54 -10.37 -12.03
N THR A 128 1.55 -9.88 -11.30
CA THR A 128 2.96 -10.20 -11.59
C THR A 128 3.44 -11.47 -10.89
N GLY A 129 2.62 -12.05 -10.00
CA GLY A 129 2.99 -13.23 -9.24
C GLY A 129 3.92 -12.98 -8.06
N ILE A 130 4.16 -11.74 -7.68
CA ILE A 130 4.97 -11.41 -6.50
C ILE A 130 4.19 -11.78 -5.23
N PRO A 131 4.76 -12.64 -4.34
CA PRO A 131 4.10 -12.95 -3.08
C PRO A 131 3.89 -11.71 -2.22
N MET A 132 2.75 -11.64 -1.55
CA MET A 132 2.41 -10.50 -0.69
C MET A 132 2.09 -10.95 0.72
N LEU A 133 2.54 -10.16 1.71
CA LEU A 133 2.15 -10.31 3.11
C LEU A 133 1.54 -8.98 3.58
N ASP A 134 0.42 -9.10 4.28
CA ASP A 134 -0.11 -8.01 5.09
C ASP A 134 0.87 -7.75 6.22
N GLY A 135 1.11 -6.49 6.56
CA GLY A 135 2.05 -6.14 7.63
C GLY A 135 1.71 -6.77 8.98
N ASP A 136 0.42 -7.07 9.21
CA ASP A 136 -0.03 -7.74 10.44
C ASP A 136 0.29 -9.24 10.45
N ASP A 137 0.55 -9.83 9.30
CA ASP A 137 0.75 -11.27 9.15
C ASP A 137 2.24 -11.68 9.05
N VAL A 138 3.13 -10.74 9.18
CA VAL A 138 4.57 -11.01 9.11
C VAL A 138 4.97 -11.93 10.27
N PRO A 139 5.70 -13.04 9.99
CA PRO A 139 6.14 -13.93 11.07
C PRO A 139 7.06 -13.22 12.06
N GLU A 140 6.96 -13.59 13.31
CA GLU A 140 7.90 -13.13 14.32
C GLU A 140 9.26 -13.81 14.09
N LYS A 141 10.30 -13.05 14.30
CA LYS A 141 11.67 -13.50 14.08
C LYS A 141 12.26 -14.16 15.33
#